data_4dd6a61d053920040c9af3475ac0cc63
#
_entry.id   4dd6a61d053920040c9af3475ac0cc63
#
_cell.length_a   1.000
_cell.length_b   1.000
_cell.length_c   1.000
_cell.angle_alpha   90.00
_cell.angle_beta   90.00
_cell.angle_gamma   90.00
#
_symmetry.space_group_name_H-M   'P 1'
#
loop_
_entity.id
_entity.type
_entity.pdbx_description
1 polymer ?
#
loop_
_entity_poly.entity_id
_entity_poly.type
_entity_poly.pdbx_seq_one_letter_code
_entity_poly.pdbx_strand_id
1 'polypeptide(L)'
;KIAIPETVGEYANYLSQVGTVTLNDTGDKVEDVELDANGISSMAAYLSVELDSGDVARFYLRYENPTKKAISVAEASVTFIEVKYDEYAEEEYDKAAKDVVVETSEGSLALNNKVKYAQVKKVLGEPNQETDGRFHYSNDAGYKYMFDCCNENRNGIFRGFSIEYPSK
;
A
#
# COMPACT_ATOMS: atom_id res chain seq x y z
N LYS A 1 6.23 12.62 -5.26
CA LYS A 1 4.76 12.61 -5.15
C LYS A 1 4.24 11.43 -5.95
N ILE A 2 3.72 10.43 -5.27
CA ILE A 2 3.18 9.23 -5.89
C ILE A 2 1.69 9.47 -6.06
N ALA A 3 1.16 9.38 -7.30
CA ALA A 3 -0.27 9.23 -7.52
C ALA A 3 -0.69 7.83 -7.06
N ILE A 4 -1.96 7.64 -6.74
CA ILE A 4 -2.50 6.31 -6.45
C ILE A 4 -2.39 5.50 -7.75
N PRO A 5 -1.63 4.37 -7.79
CA PRO A 5 -1.44 3.62 -9.03
C PRO A 5 -2.74 2.94 -9.45
N GLU A 6 -3.07 2.98 -10.73
CA GLU A 6 -4.26 2.30 -11.28
C GLU A 6 -3.96 0.88 -11.72
N THR A 7 -2.70 0.60 -12.09
CA THR A 7 -2.26 -0.74 -12.53
C THR A 7 -1.14 -1.27 -11.65
N VAL A 8 -0.96 -2.60 -11.68
CA VAL A 8 0.14 -3.26 -10.97
C VAL A 8 1.50 -2.79 -11.49
N GLY A 9 1.62 -2.58 -12.83
CA GLY A 9 2.85 -2.08 -13.46
C GLY A 9 3.21 -0.67 -13.01
N GLU A 10 2.23 0.23 -12.86
CA GLU A 10 2.49 1.56 -12.28
C GLU A 10 3.00 1.45 -10.84
N TYR A 11 2.39 0.57 -10.03
CA TYR A 11 2.83 0.38 -8.66
C TYR A 11 4.24 -0.20 -8.59
N ALA A 12 4.52 -1.23 -9.39
CA ALA A 12 5.86 -1.81 -9.49
C ALA A 12 6.90 -0.77 -9.94
N ASN A 13 6.56 0.09 -10.90
CA ASN A 13 7.44 1.16 -11.38
C ASN A 13 7.75 2.20 -10.28
N TYR A 14 6.77 2.55 -9.42
CA TYR A 14 7.04 3.41 -8.27
C TYR A 14 8.00 2.76 -7.27
N LEU A 15 7.78 1.48 -6.97
CA LEU A 15 8.61 0.74 -6.03
C LEU A 15 10.02 0.45 -6.59
N SER A 16 10.19 0.37 -7.92
CA SER A 16 11.50 0.16 -8.57
C SER A 16 12.48 1.31 -8.36
N GLN A 17 12.02 2.46 -7.88
CA GLN A 17 12.89 3.57 -7.50
C GLN A 17 13.69 3.31 -6.21
N VAL A 18 13.29 2.32 -5.42
CA VAL A 18 13.92 2.01 -4.13
C VAL A 18 14.54 0.60 -4.10
N GLY A 19 14.32 -0.23 -5.11
CA GLY A 19 14.87 -1.58 -5.18
C GLY A 19 14.39 -2.39 -6.38
N THR A 20 14.80 -3.65 -6.46
CA THR A 20 14.35 -4.58 -7.49
C THR A 20 12.98 -5.15 -7.12
N VAL A 21 12.00 -5.01 -8.01
CA VAL A 21 10.61 -5.42 -7.78
C VAL A 21 10.29 -6.73 -8.49
N THR A 22 9.70 -7.66 -7.74
CA THR A 22 9.19 -8.94 -8.27
C THR A 22 7.80 -9.24 -7.71
N LEU A 23 7.03 -10.08 -8.42
CA LEU A 23 5.71 -10.52 -7.97
C LEU A 23 5.85 -11.68 -6.99
N ASN A 24 5.34 -11.51 -5.78
CA ASN A 24 5.53 -12.47 -4.69
C ASN A 24 7.03 -12.78 -4.50
N ASP A 25 7.39 -13.92 -3.94
CA ASP A 25 8.78 -14.36 -3.79
C ASP A 25 9.21 -15.32 -4.94
N THR A 26 8.58 -15.24 -6.12
CA THR A 26 8.87 -16.11 -7.26
C THR A 26 10.10 -15.66 -8.05
N GLY A 27 10.49 -14.40 -7.93
CA GLY A 27 11.52 -13.77 -8.73
C GLY A 27 11.05 -13.28 -10.10
N ASP A 28 9.78 -13.52 -10.46
CA ASP A 28 9.22 -13.07 -11.74
C ASP A 28 8.90 -11.57 -11.69
N LYS A 29 9.09 -10.90 -12.82
CA LYS A 29 8.59 -9.53 -13.00
C LYS A 29 7.11 -9.54 -13.31
N VAL A 30 6.42 -8.47 -12.95
CA VAL A 30 4.97 -8.36 -13.20
C VAL A 30 4.61 -8.40 -14.69
N GLU A 31 5.51 -8.01 -15.56
CA GLU A 31 5.35 -8.05 -17.01
C GLU A 31 5.39 -9.48 -17.57
N ASP A 32 6.10 -10.39 -16.89
CA ASP A 32 6.38 -11.74 -17.35
C ASP A 32 5.31 -12.75 -16.88
N VAL A 33 4.38 -12.32 -16.02
CA VAL A 33 3.29 -13.15 -15.49
C VAL A 33 1.97 -12.82 -16.16
N GLU A 34 1.27 -13.87 -16.61
CA GLU A 34 -0.04 -13.74 -17.25
C GLU A 34 -1.17 -13.91 -16.24
N LEU A 35 -2.22 -13.11 -16.38
CA LEU A 35 -3.46 -13.19 -15.63
C LEU A 35 -4.62 -13.50 -16.60
N ASP A 36 -5.29 -14.61 -16.36
CA ASP A 36 -6.41 -15.05 -17.19
C ASP A 36 -7.53 -14.02 -17.34
N ALA A 37 -8.37 -14.17 -18.36
CA ALA A 37 -9.56 -13.38 -18.56
C ALA A 37 -10.47 -13.41 -17.31
N ASN A 38 -10.91 -12.25 -16.83
CA ASN A 38 -11.65 -12.07 -15.58
C ASN A 38 -10.93 -12.68 -14.34
N GLY A 39 -9.62 -12.89 -14.43
CA GLY A 39 -8.81 -13.38 -13.35
C GLY A 39 -8.67 -12.35 -12.21
N ILE A 40 -8.56 -12.84 -10.99
CA ILE A 40 -8.31 -12.04 -9.79
C ILE A 40 -7.07 -12.55 -9.08
N SER A 41 -6.35 -11.66 -8.42
CA SER A 41 -5.20 -12.03 -7.58
C SER A 41 -5.62 -12.89 -6.39
N SER A 42 -4.67 -13.61 -5.81
CA SER A 42 -4.87 -14.17 -4.47
C SER A 42 -5.06 -13.05 -3.44
N MET A 43 -5.68 -13.38 -2.30
CA MET A 43 -5.84 -12.44 -1.18
C MET A 43 -4.51 -12.07 -0.49
N ALA A 44 -3.48 -12.86 -0.74
CA ALA A 44 -2.14 -12.69 -0.17
C ALA A 44 -1.10 -12.30 -1.24
N ALA A 45 -1.53 -11.71 -2.37
CA ALA A 45 -0.60 -11.22 -3.38
C ALA A 45 0.18 -10.00 -2.87
N TYR A 46 1.44 -9.89 -3.24
CA TYR A 46 2.32 -8.77 -2.89
C TYR A 46 3.40 -8.55 -3.95
N LEU A 47 3.95 -7.34 -3.95
CA LEU A 47 5.21 -7.03 -4.62
C LEU A 47 6.34 -7.14 -3.60
N SER A 48 7.35 -7.94 -3.90
CA SER A 48 8.61 -7.97 -3.16
C SER A 48 9.54 -6.91 -3.71
N VAL A 49 10.16 -6.14 -2.85
CA VAL A 49 11.17 -5.14 -3.21
C VAL A 49 12.47 -5.49 -2.50
N GLU A 50 13.47 -5.95 -3.27
CA GLU A 50 14.82 -6.15 -2.76
C GLU A 50 15.54 -4.80 -2.77
N LEU A 51 15.85 -4.28 -1.59
CA LEU A 51 16.53 -3.01 -1.38
C LEU A 51 18.04 -3.15 -1.65
N ASP A 52 18.74 -2.04 -1.87
CA ASP A 52 20.21 -2.02 -2.03
C ASP A 52 20.96 -2.59 -0.83
N SER A 53 20.35 -2.63 0.35
CA SER A 53 20.89 -3.28 1.56
C SER A 53 20.84 -4.81 1.51
N GLY A 54 20.10 -5.41 0.56
CA GLY A 54 19.79 -6.83 0.50
C GLY A 54 18.55 -7.25 1.28
N ASP A 55 17.88 -6.29 1.95
CA ASP A 55 16.64 -6.54 2.66
C ASP A 55 15.46 -6.61 1.70
N VAL A 56 14.40 -7.33 2.08
CA VAL A 56 13.20 -7.48 1.26
C VAL A 56 12.00 -6.88 1.95
N ALA A 57 11.40 -5.87 1.33
CA ALA A 57 10.13 -5.29 1.75
C ALA A 57 8.97 -5.89 0.94
N ARG A 58 7.80 -6.09 1.58
CA ARG A 58 6.60 -6.63 0.94
C ARG A 58 5.47 -5.61 0.96
N PHE A 59 4.91 -5.36 -0.22
CA PHE A 59 3.79 -4.45 -0.43
C PHE A 59 2.59 -5.26 -0.90
N TYR A 60 1.61 -5.45 -0.04
CA TYR A 60 0.42 -6.24 -0.33
C TYR A 60 -0.51 -5.50 -1.29
N LEU A 61 -1.09 -6.24 -2.23
CA LEU A 61 -2.07 -5.68 -3.16
C LEU A 61 -3.09 -6.75 -3.58
N ARG A 62 -4.23 -6.28 -4.10
CA ARG A 62 -5.15 -7.09 -4.89
C ARG A 62 -5.33 -6.44 -6.23
N TYR A 63 -5.50 -7.26 -7.24
CA TYR A 63 -5.69 -6.81 -8.61
C TYR A 63 -6.60 -7.76 -9.38
N GLU A 64 -7.16 -7.26 -10.45
CA GLU A 64 -8.06 -8.00 -11.33
C GLU A 64 -7.80 -7.68 -12.80
N ASN A 65 -8.14 -8.64 -13.65
CA ASN A 65 -8.22 -8.46 -15.08
C ASN A 65 -9.70 -8.25 -15.46
N PRO A 66 -10.16 -7.03 -15.71
CA PRO A 66 -11.56 -6.78 -16.07
C PRO A 66 -11.88 -7.13 -17.52
N THR A 67 -10.92 -7.64 -18.28
CA THR A 67 -11.06 -7.94 -19.70
C THR A 67 -11.45 -9.40 -19.96
N LYS A 68 -11.92 -9.67 -21.19
CA LYS A 68 -12.26 -11.03 -21.67
C LYS A 68 -11.08 -11.77 -22.30
N LYS A 69 -9.87 -11.28 -22.13
CA LYS A 69 -8.63 -11.87 -22.65
C LYS A 69 -7.61 -11.94 -21.53
N ALA A 70 -6.68 -12.89 -21.63
CA ALA A 70 -5.51 -12.87 -20.76
C ALA A 70 -4.67 -11.61 -21.01
N ILE A 71 -4.09 -11.05 -19.94
CA ILE A 71 -3.22 -9.86 -19.97
C ILE A 71 -2.00 -10.14 -19.10
N SER A 72 -0.95 -9.33 -19.26
CA SER A 72 0.12 -9.30 -18.28
C SER A 72 -0.39 -8.80 -16.91
N VAL A 73 0.14 -9.32 -15.81
CA VAL A 73 -0.17 -8.80 -14.46
C VAL A 73 0.15 -7.31 -14.36
N ALA A 74 1.15 -6.81 -15.09
CA ALA A 74 1.45 -5.37 -15.12
C ALA A 74 0.27 -4.52 -15.61
N GLU A 75 -0.58 -5.05 -16.50
CA GLU A 75 -1.75 -4.35 -17.04
C GLU A 75 -3.00 -4.50 -16.15
N ALA A 76 -2.95 -5.39 -15.13
CA ALA A 76 -4.09 -5.65 -14.26
C ALA A 76 -4.44 -4.42 -13.41
N SER A 77 -5.75 -4.20 -13.24
CA SER A 77 -6.27 -3.11 -12.41
C SER A 77 -6.05 -3.39 -10.94
N VAL A 78 -5.45 -2.46 -10.20
CA VAL A 78 -5.35 -2.54 -8.75
C VAL A 78 -6.71 -2.29 -8.12
N THR A 79 -7.08 -3.10 -7.15
CA THR A 79 -8.33 -2.97 -6.38
C THR A 79 -8.09 -2.70 -4.90
N PHE A 80 -6.89 -3.01 -4.41
CA PHE A 80 -6.51 -2.80 -3.01
C PHE A 80 -5.00 -2.74 -2.88
N ILE A 81 -4.53 -1.86 -2.00
CA ILE A 81 -3.12 -1.77 -1.57
C ILE A 81 -3.08 -1.77 -0.06
N GLU A 82 -2.13 -2.48 0.52
CA GLU A 82 -1.86 -2.44 1.95
C GLU A 82 -0.35 -2.41 2.20
N VAL A 83 0.07 -1.48 3.05
CA VAL A 83 1.43 -1.39 3.58
C VAL A 83 1.38 -1.66 5.07
N LYS A 84 2.13 -2.65 5.52
CA LYS A 84 2.26 -3.01 6.93
C LYS A 84 3.66 -2.68 7.43
N TYR A 85 3.72 -2.07 8.60
CA TYR A 85 4.95 -1.85 9.34
C TYR A 85 5.02 -2.89 10.45
N ASP A 86 6.04 -3.75 10.40
CA ASP A 86 6.23 -4.75 11.45
C ASP A 86 6.64 -4.04 12.75
N GLU A 87 5.96 -4.36 13.85
CA GLU A 87 6.28 -3.82 15.17
C GLU A 87 7.64 -4.30 15.70
N TYR A 88 8.24 -5.30 15.06
CA TYR A 88 9.52 -5.90 15.45
C TYR A 88 10.69 -5.58 14.49
N ALA A 89 10.42 -5.04 13.30
CA ALA A 89 11.43 -4.65 12.34
C ALA A 89 11.81 -3.17 12.53
N GLU A 90 12.59 -2.88 13.58
CA GLU A 90 12.87 -1.50 14.01
C GLU A 90 13.69 -0.67 13.01
N GLU A 91 14.44 -1.25 12.08
CA GLU A 91 15.36 -0.49 11.22
C GLU A 91 15.11 -0.63 9.70
N GLU A 92 14.62 -1.75 9.21
CA GLU A 92 14.62 -2.06 7.78
C GLU A 92 13.37 -1.54 7.05
N TYR A 93 12.20 -1.69 7.63
CA TYR A 93 10.96 -1.11 7.08
C TYR A 93 10.96 0.42 7.09
N ASP A 94 11.66 1.04 8.01
CA ASP A 94 11.81 2.49 8.10
C ASP A 94 12.46 3.12 6.85
N LYS A 95 13.29 2.39 6.10
CA LYS A 95 13.99 2.95 4.93
C LYS A 95 13.10 2.99 3.70
N ALA A 96 12.37 1.93 3.41
CA ALA A 96 11.44 1.89 2.28
C ALA A 96 10.18 2.75 2.55
N ALA A 97 9.76 2.85 3.81
CA ALA A 97 8.59 3.62 4.22
C ALA A 97 8.85 5.11 4.46
N LYS A 98 10.10 5.52 4.64
CA LYS A 98 10.48 6.94 4.83
C LYS A 98 10.02 7.85 3.70
N ASP A 99 9.84 7.32 2.51
CA ASP A 99 9.51 8.09 1.33
C ASP A 99 8.00 8.08 0.99
N VAL A 100 7.18 7.37 1.77
CA VAL A 100 5.72 7.43 1.61
C VAL A 100 5.19 8.63 2.37
N VAL A 101 4.84 9.67 1.64
CA VAL A 101 4.28 10.91 2.21
C VAL A 101 2.87 11.12 1.70
N VAL A 102 1.92 11.24 2.62
CA VAL A 102 0.56 11.70 2.32
C VAL A 102 0.55 13.22 2.40
N GLU A 103 0.22 13.89 1.30
CA GLU A 103 0.07 15.33 1.23
C GLU A 103 -1.40 15.70 1.18
N THR A 104 -1.80 16.64 2.02
CA THR A 104 -3.13 17.24 2.05
C THR A 104 -3.02 18.78 2.06
N SER A 105 -4.14 19.49 1.94
CA SER A 105 -4.20 20.95 2.12
C SER A 105 -3.75 21.40 3.52
N GLU A 106 -3.90 20.52 4.52
CA GLU A 106 -3.59 20.81 5.94
C GLU A 106 -2.15 20.47 6.33
N GLY A 107 -1.38 19.84 5.42
CA GLY A 107 0.01 19.49 5.66
C GLY A 107 0.44 18.17 5.05
N SER A 108 1.62 17.69 5.44
CA SER A 108 2.16 16.42 5.01
C SER A 108 2.37 15.47 6.19
N LEU A 109 2.17 14.17 5.94
CA LEU A 109 2.35 13.09 6.89
C LEU A 109 3.29 12.05 6.27
N ALA A 110 4.50 11.94 6.82
CA ALA A 110 5.39 10.86 6.47
C ALA A 110 4.94 9.59 7.19
N LEU A 111 4.56 8.57 6.43
CA LEU A 111 4.10 7.30 6.97
C LEU A 111 5.28 6.43 7.36
N ASN A 112 5.40 6.15 8.64
CA ASN A 112 6.38 5.24 9.23
C ASN A 112 5.92 4.81 10.62
N ASN A 113 6.61 3.85 11.24
CA ASN A 113 6.25 3.32 12.57
C ASN A 113 6.32 4.36 13.71
N LYS A 114 6.85 5.56 13.47
CA LYS A 114 6.94 6.67 14.44
C LYS A 114 5.76 7.63 14.39
N VAL A 115 4.88 7.49 13.40
CA VAL A 115 3.68 8.31 13.27
C VAL A 115 2.74 8.03 14.43
N LYS A 116 2.26 9.09 15.06
CA LYS A 116 1.31 8.99 16.16
C LYS A 116 -0.10 9.33 15.70
N TYR A 117 -1.05 8.69 16.34
CA TYR A 117 -2.48 8.91 16.24
C TYR A 117 -2.88 10.40 16.05
N ALA A 118 -2.38 11.28 16.93
CA ALA A 118 -2.68 12.71 16.84
C ALA A 118 -2.15 13.39 15.58
N GLN A 119 -1.07 12.88 14.98
CA GLN A 119 -0.50 13.42 13.76
C GLN A 119 -1.36 13.06 12.55
N VAL A 120 -1.91 11.84 12.51
CA VAL A 120 -2.84 11.41 11.45
C VAL A 120 -4.07 12.30 11.45
N LYS A 121 -4.74 12.46 12.61
CA LYS A 121 -5.90 13.35 12.74
C LYS A 121 -5.61 14.81 12.40
N LYS A 122 -4.44 15.30 12.80
CA LYS A 122 -4.06 16.69 12.51
C LYS A 122 -3.94 16.95 11.00
N VAL A 123 -3.45 15.98 10.23
CA VAL A 123 -3.19 16.13 8.79
C VAL A 123 -4.39 15.74 7.93
N LEU A 124 -5.11 14.68 8.32
CA LEU A 124 -6.23 14.13 7.54
C LEU A 124 -7.61 14.61 8.04
N GLY A 125 -7.66 15.29 9.19
CA GLY A 125 -8.92 15.67 9.83
C GLY A 125 -9.58 14.53 10.60
N GLU A 126 -10.84 14.69 10.97
CA GLU A 126 -11.61 13.66 11.65
C GLU A 126 -11.97 12.52 10.68
N PRO A 127 -11.78 11.25 11.07
CA PRO A 127 -12.14 10.12 10.23
C PRO A 127 -13.67 9.97 10.09
N ASN A 128 -14.13 9.35 9.01
CA ASN A 128 -15.53 8.97 8.85
C ASN A 128 -15.96 7.94 9.90
N GLN A 129 -15.02 7.06 10.28
CA GLN A 129 -15.24 6.05 11.32
C GLN A 129 -13.91 5.77 12.02
N GLU A 130 -13.99 5.51 13.33
CA GLU A 130 -12.88 5.05 14.16
C GLU A 130 -13.28 3.76 14.87
N THR A 131 -12.42 2.74 14.79
CA THR A 131 -12.63 1.45 15.44
C THR A 131 -11.29 0.90 15.87
N ASP A 132 -11.10 0.72 17.17
CA ASP A 132 -9.90 0.12 17.76
C ASP A 132 -8.56 0.72 17.25
N GLY A 133 -8.51 2.06 17.12
CA GLY A 133 -7.33 2.78 16.65
C GLY A 133 -7.11 2.71 15.15
N ARG A 134 -8.10 2.21 14.39
CA ARG A 134 -8.13 2.28 12.93
C ARG A 134 -9.00 3.45 12.49
N PHE A 135 -8.43 4.30 11.66
CA PHE A 135 -9.11 5.46 11.09
C PHE A 135 -9.52 5.19 9.66
N HIS A 136 -10.80 5.32 9.40
CA HIS A 136 -11.39 5.13 8.09
C HIS A 136 -11.78 6.47 7.49
N TYR A 137 -11.31 6.73 6.30
CA TYR A 137 -11.62 7.89 5.48
C TYR A 137 -12.17 7.43 4.12
N SER A 138 -12.97 8.27 3.50
CA SER A 138 -13.39 8.09 2.11
C SER A 138 -13.40 9.43 1.38
N ASN A 139 -13.25 9.40 0.07
CA ASN A 139 -13.37 10.58 -0.77
C ASN A 139 -14.53 10.45 -1.76
N ASP A 140 -14.88 11.55 -2.42
CA ASP A 140 -15.99 11.61 -3.38
C ASP A 140 -15.75 10.73 -4.63
N ALA A 141 -14.51 10.37 -4.92
CA ALA A 141 -14.16 9.43 -6.00
C ALA A 141 -14.37 7.96 -5.61
N GLY A 142 -14.79 7.67 -4.37
CA GLY A 142 -15.13 6.33 -3.90
C GLY A 142 -13.94 5.53 -3.35
N TYR A 143 -12.75 6.12 -3.27
CA TYR A 143 -11.63 5.49 -2.58
C TYR A 143 -11.86 5.47 -1.08
N LYS A 144 -11.51 4.36 -0.45
CA LYS A 144 -11.49 4.23 1.01
C LYS A 144 -10.06 4.05 1.50
N TYR A 145 -9.74 4.75 2.57
CA TYR A 145 -8.41 4.72 3.20
C TYR A 145 -8.55 4.26 4.63
N MET A 146 -7.68 3.38 5.07
CA MET A 146 -7.61 2.99 6.46
C MET A 146 -6.19 3.18 6.98
N PHE A 147 -6.06 3.82 8.12
CA PHE A 147 -4.80 4.00 8.84
C PHE A 147 -4.89 3.24 10.16
N ASP A 148 -4.02 2.25 10.32
CA ASP A 148 -3.94 1.45 11.55
C ASP A 148 -2.91 2.09 12.49
N CYS A 149 -3.41 2.86 13.46
CA CYS A 149 -2.58 3.55 14.45
C CYS A 149 -2.49 2.78 15.77
N CYS A 150 -2.97 1.55 15.81
CA CYS A 150 -3.13 0.76 17.02
C CYS A 150 -3.85 1.48 18.17
N ASN A 151 -4.63 0.78 18.95
CA ASN A 151 -5.35 1.39 20.06
C ASN A 151 -4.41 1.99 21.11
N GLU A 152 -4.91 2.91 21.94
CA GLU A 152 -4.18 3.64 22.97
C GLU A 152 -3.40 2.72 23.92
N ASN A 153 -3.85 1.47 24.14
CA ASN A 153 -3.20 0.49 24.99
C ASN A 153 -1.87 -0.05 24.44
N ARG A 154 -1.55 0.23 23.18
CA ARG A 154 -0.28 -0.16 22.53
C ARG A 154 0.56 1.03 22.09
N ASN A 155 0.51 2.14 22.83
CA ASN A 155 1.27 3.38 22.61
C ASN A 155 0.95 4.13 21.32
N GLY A 156 -0.15 3.81 20.62
CA GLY A 156 -0.55 4.52 19.41
C GLY A 156 0.48 4.42 18.27
N ILE A 157 1.20 3.30 18.17
CA ILE A 157 2.18 3.07 17.11
C ILE A 157 1.46 2.82 15.81
N PHE A 158 1.87 3.54 14.76
CA PHE A 158 1.36 3.34 13.41
C PHE A 158 1.80 1.97 12.88
N ARG A 159 0.84 1.16 12.43
CA ARG A 159 1.07 -0.22 11.96
C ARG A 159 0.96 -0.38 10.46
N GLY A 160 0.36 0.58 9.78
CA GLY A 160 0.19 0.53 8.36
C GLY A 160 -1.00 1.30 7.85
N PHE A 161 -1.18 1.24 6.56
CA PHE A 161 -2.35 1.82 5.90
C PHE A 161 -2.81 0.95 4.74
N SER A 162 -4.05 1.11 4.35
CA SER A 162 -4.58 0.51 3.14
C SER A 162 -5.41 1.49 2.31
N ILE A 163 -5.50 1.20 1.03
CA ILE A 163 -6.32 1.91 0.05
C ILE A 163 -7.20 0.88 -0.64
N GLU A 164 -8.52 1.00 -0.51
CA GLU A 164 -9.50 0.25 -1.28
C GLU A 164 -9.99 1.14 -2.43
N TYR A 165 -9.94 0.60 -3.63
CA TYR A 165 -10.34 1.31 -4.84
C TYR A 165 -11.86 1.24 -5.03
N PRO A 166 -12.46 2.23 -5.71
CA PRO A 166 -13.88 2.19 -6.03
C PRO A 166 -14.19 0.97 -6.91
N SER A 167 -15.30 0.30 -6.63
CA SER A 167 -15.81 -0.75 -7.51
C SER A 167 -16.14 -0.15 -8.88
N LYS A 168 -15.62 -0.75 -9.95
CA LYS A 168 -15.93 -0.38 -11.34
C LYS A 168 -17.24 -0.99 -11.78
#